data_12cc9180e2ae4a1834d245902705b6d4
#
_entry.id   12cc9180e2ae4a1834d245902705b6d4
#
_cell.length_a   1.000
_cell.length_b   1.000
_cell.length_c   1.000
_cell.angle_alpha   90.00
_cell.angle_beta   90.00
_cell.angle_gamma   90.00
#
_symmetry.space_group_name_H-M   'P 1'
#
loop_
_entity.id
_entity.type
_entity.pdbx_description
1 polymer ?
#
loop_
_entity_poly.entity_id
_entity_poly.type
_entity_poly.pdbx_seq_one_letter_code
_entity_poly.pdbx_strand_id
1 'polypeptide(L)'
;MPPTHEVFNQPPALAGYNVAQDPAMLDALRREGAGWAEDGVRELGRLAGSARVQEQGRQANENPPALRTYDRFGHRIDEVEFHPAWHELMTVAVRHGLQAAPWRDQRPGAHVARAAGFYVWGAADAGHCCPISMTYAVVPALRHAPDLAERFEPLLAAREYDAGLRPPQNKRGLLAGMSMTEKQGGSDVRANTTRAIPVKGEGQAGGRSYLLTGHKWFTSAPMGDLFMVLAQAPGGLSCFLLPRVLPDGSRNGMRLQRLKDKLGNRSNASAEVEYEQASAWLVGEEGHGIRAIIEMVNMTRLDCVLGTATGMRAGVTLAAHHAAHRMAFGRRLADQPLMASVLADLVVESEAATTAAFRLAGATDRAARGDEQEAAFRRLALAATKYWVCKRAPAHAAEALECLGGNGYVEESGMPRLYREAPLASIWEGSGNVAALDALRALTRQPETAEAFFAELDQAAGADRRLDQAIIRLRKELSDPSEAQARRLAEAMTLTLQGALLVRFGHPAVADAFAASRLADDSGGPGGWGRAYGTLPSGTDCAAIIDRATPPY
;
A
#
# COMPACT_ATOMS: atom_id res chain seq x y z
N MET A 1 -2.50 -5.72 48.18
CA MET A 1 -2.13 -4.45 48.85
C MET A 1 -3.06 -3.38 48.30
N PRO A 2 -3.50 -2.40 49.10
CA PRO A 2 -4.21 -1.26 48.55
C PRO A 2 -3.31 -0.52 47.54
N PRO A 3 -3.87 0.09 46.50
CA PRO A 3 -3.08 0.87 45.54
C PRO A 3 -2.42 2.07 46.25
N THR A 4 -1.22 2.45 45.86
CA THR A 4 -0.50 3.60 46.40
C THR A 4 -1.11 4.94 46.00
N HIS A 5 -1.95 4.92 44.94
CA HIS A 5 -2.61 6.10 44.38
C HIS A 5 -3.86 5.67 43.60
N GLU A 6 -4.73 6.62 43.31
CA GLU A 6 -5.88 6.45 42.43
C GLU A 6 -5.45 6.67 40.96
N VAL A 7 -5.91 5.78 40.06
CA VAL A 7 -5.71 5.93 38.62
C VAL A 7 -6.82 6.81 38.05
N PHE A 8 -6.47 7.98 37.57
CA PHE A 8 -7.41 8.92 36.98
C PHE A 8 -6.82 9.56 35.70
N ASN A 9 -7.66 10.25 34.91
CA ASN A 9 -7.25 10.99 33.72
C ASN A 9 -6.51 10.13 32.67
N GLN A 10 -6.84 8.86 32.60
CA GLN A 10 -6.34 7.97 31.54
C GLN A 10 -7.43 7.77 30.50
N PRO A 11 -7.11 7.91 29.19
CA PRO A 11 -8.05 7.58 28.14
C PRO A 11 -8.45 6.10 28.22
N PRO A 12 -9.73 5.77 27.97
CA PRO A 12 -10.13 4.38 27.84
C PRO A 12 -9.44 3.73 26.65
N ALA A 13 -9.30 2.41 26.66
CA ALA A 13 -8.75 1.68 25.51
C ALA A 13 -9.65 1.90 24.28
N LEU A 14 -9.04 2.23 23.16
CA LEU A 14 -9.74 2.31 21.86
C LEU A 14 -9.92 0.89 21.31
N ALA A 15 -10.98 0.21 21.74
CA ALA A 15 -11.32 -1.13 21.30
C ALA A 15 -12.79 -1.22 20.92
N GLY A 16 -13.11 -2.04 19.92
CA GLY A 16 -14.48 -2.27 19.48
C GLY A 16 -15.06 -1.16 18.60
N TYR A 17 -14.26 -0.19 18.16
CA TYR A 17 -14.71 0.81 17.19
C TYR A 17 -14.74 0.25 15.76
N ASN A 18 -15.55 0.85 14.89
CA ASN A 18 -15.61 0.44 13.49
C ASN A 18 -14.58 1.22 12.66
N VAL A 19 -13.50 0.56 12.23
CA VAL A 19 -12.46 1.16 11.38
C VAL A 19 -13.02 1.75 10.08
N ALA A 20 -14.14 1.21 9.58
CA ALA A 20 -14.82 1.72 8.40
C ALA A 20 -15.68 2.99 8.67
N GLN A 21 -15.65 3.58 9.86
CA GLN A 21 -16.29 4.87 10.15
C GLN A 21 -15.41 6.06 9.72
N ASP A 22 -14.68 5.93 8.63
CA ASP A 22 -13.95 7.01 7.98
C ASP A 22 -14.84 7.66 6.92
N PRO A 23 -15.31 8.92 7.14
CA PRO A 23 -16.20 9.58 6.18
C PRO A 23 -15.55 9.75 4.80
N ALA A 24 -14.25 10.08 4.74
CA ALA A 24 -13.54 10.27 3.46
C ALA A 24 -13.49 8.96 2.65
N MET A 25 -13.26 7.83 3.31
CA MET A 25 -13.27 6.50 2.67
C MET A 25 -14.67 6.12 2.19
N LEU A 26 -15.71 6.29 3.03
CA LEU A 26 -17.09 5.91 2.68
C LEU A 26 -17.66 6.76 1.53
N ASP A 27 -17.40 8.06 1.54
CA ASP A 27 -17.84 8.96 0.47
C ASP A 27 -17.12 8.61 -0.84
N ALA A 28 -15.82 8.30 -0.77
CA ALA A 28 -15.06 7.84 -1.91
C ALA A 28 -15.53 6.48 -2.43
N LEU A 29 -15.85 5.53 -1.55
CA LEU A 29 -16.40 4.22 -1.92
C LEU A 29 -17.68 4.36 -2.77
N ARG A 30 -18.61 5.22 -2.32
CA ARG A 30 -19.87 5.52 -3.04
C ARG A 30 -19.62 6.22 -4.36
N ARG A 31 -18.79 7.27 -4.34
CA ARG A 31 -18.44 8.09 -5.51
C ARG A 31 -17.79 7.27 -6.62
N GLU A 32 -16.90 6.36 -6.27
CA GLU A 32 -16.19 5.53 -7.25
C GLU A 32 -16.97 4.27 -7.67
N GLY A 33 -18.26 4.20 -7.35
CA GLY A 33 -19.18 3.17 -7.85
C GLY A 33 -19.23 1.87 -7.05
N ALA A 34 -18.68 1.85 -5.83
CA ALA A 34 -18.65 0.67 -4.97
C ALA A 34 -19.59 0.75 -3.76
N GLY A 35 -20.60 1.64 -3.77
CA GLY A 35 -21.57 1.79 -2.67
C GLY A 35 -22.28 0.49 -2.30
N TRP A 36 -22.43 -0.44 -3.24
CA TRP A 36 -22.97 -1.78 -3.02
C TRP A 36 -22.17 -2.64 -2.04
N ALA A 37 -20.89 -2.30 -1.81
CA ALA A 37 -20.00 -3.03 -0.90
C ALA A 37 -19.98 -2.45 0.53
N GLU A 38 -20.66 -1.32 0.78
CA GLU A 38 -20.53 -0.58 2.03
C GLU A 38 -20.85 -1.41 3.27
N ASP A 39 -21.90 -2.21 3.25
CA ASP A 39 -22.28 -3.04 4.40
C ASP A 39 -21.19 -4.07 4.73
N GLY A 40 -20.63 -4.74 3.71
CA GLY A 40 -19.54 -5.69 3.87
C GLY A 40 -18.23 -5.02 4.36
N VAL A 41 -17.93 -3.80 3.89
CA VAL A 41 -16.79 -3.01 4.36
C VAL A 41 -16.99 -2.59 5.82
N ARG A 42 -18.20 -2.17 6.21
CA ARG A 42 -18.53 -1.84 7.60
C ARG A 42 -18.47 -3.06 8.52
N GLU A 43 -18.89 -4.23 8.07
CA GLU A 43 -18.75 -5.48 8.82
C GLU A 43 -17.28 -5.82 9.04
N LEU A 44 -16.47 -5.76 7.97
CA LEU A 44 -15.03 -5.98 8.06
C LEU A 44 -14.33 -4.94 8.96
N GLY A 45 -14.77 -3.67 8.92
CA GLY A 45 -14.27 -2.60 9.77
C GLY A 45 -14.56 -2.81 11.26
N ARG A 46 -15.77 -3.31 11.61
CA ARG A 46 -16.08 -3.70 13.00
C ARG A 46 -15.20 -4.85 13.47
N LEU A 47 -14.97 -5.83 12.59
CA LEU A 47 -14.09 -6.95 12.90
C LEU A 47 -12.65 -6.47 13.12
N ALA A 48 -12.13 -5.63 12.21
CA ALA A 48 -10.78 -5.05 12.29
C ALA A 48 -10.55 -4.25 13.58
N GLY A 49 -11.53 -3.45 14.02
CA GLY A 49 -11.46 -2.68 15.27
C GLY A 49 -11.75 -3.47 16.54
N SER A 50 -12.10 -4.75 16.44
CA SER A 50 -12.38 -5.57 17.64
C SER A 50 -11.12 -5.81 18.45
N ALA A 51 -11.25 -5.86 19.79
CA ALA A 51 -10.14 -6.13 20.69
C ALA A 51 -9.38 -7.42 20.31
N ARG A 52 -10.10 -8.46 19.90
CA ARG A 52 -9.50 -9.72 19.47
C ARG A 52 -8.59 -9.55 18.25
N VAL A 53 -9.04 -8.86 17.22
CA VAL A 53 -8.27 -8.71 15.97
C VAL A 53 -7.09 -7.74 16.17
N GLN A 54 -7.27 -6.68 16.95
CA GLN A 54 -6.16 -5.78 17.32
C GLN A 54 -5.08 -6.53 18.11
N GLU A 55 -5.47 -7.41 19.03
CA GLU A 55 -4.54 -8.29 19.76
C GLU A 55 -3.84 -9.29 18.82
N GLN A 56 -4.57 -9.89 17.84
CA GLN A 56 -3.95 -10.76 16.82
C GLN A 56 -2.90 -9.99 16.00
N GLY A 57 -3.18 -8.74 15.60
CA GLY A 57 -2.20 -7.89 14.92
C GLY A 57 -0.96 -7.60 15.77
N ARG A 58 -1.14 -7.34 17.06
CA ARG A 58 -0.03 -7.15 18.02
C ARG A 58 0.80 -8.43 18.12
N GLN A 59 0.17 -9.58 18.36
CA GLN A 59 0.85 -10.88 18.51
C GLN A 59 1.62 -11.27 17.25
N ALA A 60 1.03 -11.09 16.06
CA ALA A 60 1.70 -11.37 14.81
C ALA A 60 2.97 -10.51 14.63
N ASN A 61 2.93 -9.24 15.04
CA ASN A 61 4.05 -8.33 14.93
C ASN A 61 5.16 -8.58 15.98
N GLU A 62 4.79 -8.93 17.22
CA GLU A 62 5.73 -9.23 18.29
C GLU A 62 6.39 -10.60 18.17
N ASN A 63 5.77 -11.52 17.40
CA ASN A 63 6.31 -12.84 17.09
C ASN A 63 6.60 -12.94 15.59
N PRO A 64 7.71 -12.34 15.11
CA PRO A 64 8.05 -12.34 13.69
C PRO A 64 8.25 -13.76 13.17
N PRO A 65 8.02 -13.99 11.85
CA PRO A 65 8.19 -15.30 11.25
C PRO A 65 9.62 -15.83 11.40
N ALA A 66 9.72 -17.15 11.56
CA ALA A 66 10.99 -17.86 11.69
C ALA A 66 11.24 -18.78 10.49
N LEU A 67 12.49 -18.81 9.99
CA LEU A 67 12.90 -19.74 8.95
C LEU A 67 13.30 -21.08 9.57
N ARG A 68 12.66 -22.14 9.12
CA ARG A 68 13.05 -23.53 9.37
C ARG A 68 13.78 -24.07 8.15
N THR A 69 15.09 -23.94 8.14
CA THR A 69 15.93 -24.36 7.00
C THR A 69 15.99 -25.87 6.87
N TYR A 70 16.08 -26.57 7.99
CA TYR A 70 16.19 -28.03 8.05
C TYR A 70 15.16 -28.64 8.99
N ASP A 71 14.73 -29.86 8.68
CA ASP A 71 13.97 -30.69 9.60
C ASP A 71 14.89 -31.33 10.67
N ARG A 72 14.29 -32.10 11.60
CA ARG A 72 15.05 -32.78 12.66
C ARG A 72 16.00 -33.88 12.15
N PHE A 73 15.87 -34.28 10.90
CA PHE A 73 16.71 -35.31 10.28
C PHE A 73 17.80 -34.74 9.37
N GLY A 74 17.87 -33.41 9.24
CA GLY A 74 18.85 -32.71 8.41
C GLY A 74 18.41 -32.52 6.95
N HIS A 75 17.18 -32.86 6.57
CA HIS A 75 16.66 -32.55 5.24
C HIS A 75 16.32 -31.06 5.14
N ARG A 76 16.73 -30.46 4.05
CA ARG A 76 16.44 -29.05 3.80
C ARG A 76 14.96 -28.87 3.41
N ILE A 77 14.24 -28.07 4.20
CA ILE A 77 12.81 -27.82 4.01
C ILE A 77 12.47 -26.36 3.65
N ASP A 78 13.28 -25.41 4.10
CA ASP A 78 13.11 -23.97 3.86
C ASP A 78 11.67 -23.50 4.11
N GLU A 79 11.09 -23.85 5.24
CA GLU A 79 9.72 -23.45 5.61
C GLU A 79 9.75 -22.20 6.48
N VAL A 80 8.75 -21.33 6.27
CA VAL A 80 8.54 -20.12 7.08
C VAL A 80 7.40 -20.39 8.05
N GLU A 81 7.73 -20.37 9.33
CA GLU A 81 6.78 -20.56 10.42
C GLU A 81 6.26 -19.22 10.91
N PHE A 82 4.95 -19.07 11.02
CA PHE A 82 4.28 -17.87 11.49
C PHE A 82 3.54 -18.13 12.79
N HIS A 83 3.36 -17.10 13.60
CA HIS A 83 2.47 -17.15 14.74
C HIS A 83 1.01 -17.43 14.29
N PRO A 84 0.21 -18.24 15.04
CA PRO A 84 -1.18 -18.55 14.68
C PRO A 84 -2.03 -17.31 14.37
N ALA A 85 -1.85 -16.22 15.10
CA ALA A 85 -2.54 -14.95 14.86
C ALA A 85 -2.37 -14.42 13.42
N TRP A 86 -1.19 -14.60 12.81
CA TRP A 86 -0.97 -14.21 11.42
C TRP A 86 -1.82 -15.04 10.45
N HIS A 87 -1.96 -16.36 10.68
CA HIS A 87 -2.81 -17.22 9.86
C HIS A 87 -4.30 -16.86 9.98
N GLU A 88 -4.75 -16.44 11.17
CA GLU A 88 -6.11 -15.92 11.35
C GLU A 88 -6.35 -14.64 10.53
N LEU A 89 -5.41 -13.68 10.55
CA LEU A 89 -5.49 -12.46 9.75
C LEU A 89 -5.54 -12.77 8.24
N MET A 90 -4.70 -13.70 7.77
CA MET A 90 -4.69 -14.16 6.38
C MET A 90 -6.00 -14.83 5.99
N THR A 91 -6.55 -15.67 6.87
CA THR A 91 -7.83 -16.38 6.63
C THR A 91 -8.97 -15.39 6.37
N VAL A 92 -9.07 -14.34 7.19
CA VAL A 92 -10.09 -13.31 7.00
C VAL A 92 -9.85 -12.52 5.70
N ALA A 93 -8.61 -12.07 5.45
CA ALA A 93 -8.28 -11.33 4.24
C ALA A 93 -8.66 -12.11 2.96
N VAL A 94 -8.30 -13.39 2.89
CA VAL A 94 -8.59 -14.25 1.73
C VAL A 94 -10.09 -14.55 1.60
N ARG A 95 -10.78 -14.82 2.70
CA ARG A 95 -12.24 -15.03 2.70
C ARG A 95 -13.00 -13.84 2.13
N HIS A 96 -12.54 -12.61 2.44
CA HIS A 96 -13.11 -11.38 1.89
C HIS A 96 -12.61 -11.05 0.47
N GLY A 97 -11.75 -11.90 -0.12
CA GLY A 97 -11.29 -11.76 -1.50
C GLY A 97 -10.29 -10.62 -1.73
N LEU A 98 -9.63 -10.14 -0.66
CA LEU A 98 -8.73 -8.99 -0.75
C LEU A 98 -7.49 -9.27 -1.61
N GLN A 99 -7.16 -10.54 -1.82
CA GLN A 99 -5.97 -10.95 -2.59
C GLN A 99 -6.18 -10.93 -4.11
N ALA A 100 -7.37 -11.20 -4.66
CA ALA A 100 -7.55 -11.18 -6.12
C ALA A 100 -9.02 -11.20 -6.63
N ALA A 101 -10.03 -11.16 -5.77
CA ALA A 101 -11.43 -11.30 -6.18
C ALA A 101 -11.87 -10.34 -7.32
N PRO A 102 -11.44 -9.04 -7.39
CA PRO A 102 -11.86 -8.12 -8.45
C PRO A 102 -11.49 -8.57 -9.86
N TRP A 103 -10.43 -9.36 -10.02
CA TRP A 103 -10.00 -9.83 -11.33
C TRP A 103 -10.97 -10.84 -11.96
N ARG A 104 -11.78 -11.50 -11.15
CA ARG A 104 -12.84 -12.42 -11.58
C ARG A 104 -14.23 -11.79 -11.52
N ASP A 105 -14.52 -11.03 -10.47
CA ASP A 105 -15.77 -10.26 -10.33
C ASP A 105 -15.55 -8.87 -10.94
N GLN A 106 -15.81 -8.74 -12.24
CA GLN A 106 -15.53 -7.52 -13.01
C GLN A 106 -16.68 -6.50 -12.97
N ARG A 107 -17.59 -6.60 -12.02
CA ARG A 107 -18.65 -5.59 -11.89
C ARG A 107 -18.06 -4.21 -11.56
N PRO A 108 -18.75 -3.11 -11.94
CA PRO A 108 -18.30 -1.76 -11.64
C PRO A 108 -18.05 -1.56 -10.14
N GLY A 109 -16.88 -0.97 -9.81
CA GLY A 109 -16.47 -0.71 -8.43
C GLY A 109 -15.82 -1.90 -7.70
N ALA A 110 -15.59 -3.05 -8.35
CA ALA A 110 -15.00 -4.23 -7.68
C ALA A 110 -13.59 -3.96 -7.13
N HIS A 111 -12.74 -3.26 -7.89
CA HIS A 111 -11.41 -2.87 -7.41
C HIS A 111 -11.48 -1.83 -6.30
N VAL A 112 -12.47 -0.94 -6.31
CA VAL A 112 -12.71 0.05 -5.24
C VAL A 112 -13.19 -0.65 -3.96
N ALA A 113 -14.10 -1.61 -4.08
CA ALA A 113 -14.57 -2.41 -2.94
C ALA A 113 -13.41 -3.20 -2.29
N ARG A 114 -12.53 -3.79 -3.12
CA ARG A 114 -11.30 -4.45 -2.64
C ARG A 114 -10.38 -3.45 -1.95
N ALA A 115 -10.19 -2.27 -2.52
CA ALA A 115 -9.36 -1.21 -1.92
C ALA A 115 -9.89 -0.80 -0.54
N ALA A 116 -11.21 -0.65 -0.38
CA ALA A 116 -11.83 -0.36 0.92
C ALA A 116 -11.63 -1.52 1.91
N GLY A 117 -11.81 -2.76 1.48
CA GLY A 117 -11.52 -3.93 2.31
C GLY A 117 -10.05 -3.98 2.76
N PHE A 118 -9.12 -3.72 1.85
CA PHE A 118 -7.67 -3.66 2.14
C PHE A 118 -7.35 -2.52 3.12
N TYR A 119 -7.94 -1.34 2.91
CA TYR A 119 -7.78 -0.17 3.77
C TYR A 119 -8.23 -0.47 5.20
N VAL A 120 -9.42 -0.99 5.42
CA VAL A 120 -9.95 -1.24 6.77
C VAL A 120 -9.27 -2.43 7.44
N TRP A 121 -8.94 -3.49 6.68
CA TRP A 121 -8.30 -4.67 7.25
C TRP A 121 -6.82 -4.46 7.58
N GLY A 122 -6.14 -3.63 6.80
CA GLY A 122 -4.75 -3.23 7.05
C GLY A 122 -4.53 -2.49 8.38
N ALA A 123 -5.58 -1.92 8.97
CA ALA A 123 -5.52 -1.30 10.30
C ALA A 123 -5.26 -2.31 11.45
N ALA A 124 -5.50 -3.59 11.24
CA ALA A 124 -5.19 -4.64 12.22
C ALA A 124 -3.69 -4.96 12.26
N ASP A 125 -3.08 -5.12 11.09
CA ASP A 125 -1.65 -5.38 10.91
C ASP A 125 -1.23 -5.10 9.47
N ALA A 126 -0.16 -4.35 9.27
CA ALA A 126 0.32 -4.02 7.92
C ALA A 126 1.09 -5.18 7.26
N GLY A 127 1.70 -6.07 8.06
CA GLY A 127 2.60 -7.09 7.52
C GLY A 127 1.90 -8.16 6.69
N HIS A 128 0.77 -8.69 7.14
CA HIS A 128 0.01 -9.70 6.39
C HIS A 128 -0.59 -9.14 5.09
N CYS A 129 -0.66 -7.82 4.93
CA CYS A 129 -1.11 -7.18 3.70
C CYS A 129 -0.13 -7.37 2.53
N CYS A 130 1.15 -7.66 2.78
CA CYS A 130 2.13 -7.87 1.72
C CYS A 130 1.80 -9.07 0.81
N PRO A 131 1.61 -10.31 1.29
CA PRO A 131 1.20 -11.44 0.44
C PRO A 131 -0.16 -11.21 -0.22
N ILE A 132 -1.09 -10.50 0.42
CA ILE A 132 -2.37 -10.10 -0.17
C ILE A 132 -2.15 -9.17 -1.37
N SER A 133 -1.31 -8.15 -1.21
CA SER A 133 -0.94 -7.21 -2.28
C SER A 133 -0.20 -7.90 -3.43
N MET A 134 0.77 -8.77 -3.13
CA MET A 134 1.52 -9.51 -4.16
C MET A 134 0.59 -10.41 -4.96
N THR A 135 -0.36 -11.09 -4.32
CA THR A 135 -1.32 -11.98 -4.98
C THR A 135 -2.32 -11.19 -5.85
N TYR A 136 -2.76 -10.00 -5.39
CA TYR A 136 -3.57 -9.10 -6.21
C TYR A 136 -2.82 -8.63 -7.46
N ALA A 137 -1.57 -8.26 -7.27
CA ALA A 137 -0.76 -7.64 -8.29
C ALA A 137 -0.24 -8.62 -9.36
N VAL A 138 -0.09 -9.91 -9.02
CA VAL A 138 0.44 -10.91 -9.96
C VAL A 138 -0.51 -11.17 -11.14
N VAL A 139 -1.82 -11.02 -10.94
CA VAL A 139 -2.83 -11.40 -11.95
C VAL A 139 -2.67 -10.66 -13.28
N PRO A 140 -2.63 -9.32 -13.35
CA PRO A 140 -2.45 -8.63 -14.63
C PRO A 140 -1.11 -8.97 -15.29
N ALA A 141 -0.03 -9.16 -14.52
CA ALA A 141 1.25 -9.58 -15.06
C ALA A 141 1.19 -11.02 -15.63
N LEU A 142 0.49 -11.92 -14.95
CA LEU A 142 0.32 -13.32 -15.38
C LEU A 142 -0.44 -13.44 -16.71
N ARG A 143 -1.34 -12.51 -17.01
CA ARG A 143 -2.12 -12.47 -18.27
C ARG A 143 -1.26 -12.26 -19.51
N HIS A 144 0.02 -11.89 -19.38
CA HIS A 144 1.00 -11.95 -20.49
C HIS A 144 1.40 -13.38 -20.87
N ALA A 145 0.96 -14.41 -20.11
CA ALA A 145 1.09 -15.82 -20.42
C ALA A 145 -0.29 -16.50 -20.25
N PRO A 146 -1.16 -16.47 -21.27
CA PRO A 146 -2.56 -16.89 -21.17
C PRO A 146 -2.75 -18.30 -20.60
N ASP A 147 -1.94 -19.27 -21.01
CA ASP A 147 -2.01 -20.66 -20.53
C ASP A 147 -1.75 -20.76 -19.01
N LEU A 148 -0.80 -19.95 -18.50
CA LEU A 148 -0.51 -19.89 -17.07
C LEU A 148 -1.61 -19.13 -16.32
N ALA A 149 -2.17 -18.08 -16.92
CA ALA A 149 -3.29 -17.33 -16.36
C ALA A 149 -4.54 -18.21 -16.23
N GLU A 150 -4.92 -18.94 -17.28
CA GLU A 150 -6.05 -19.87 -17.25
C GLU A 150 -5.90 -20.90 -16.12
N ARG A 151 -4.69 -21.39 -15.92
CA ARG A 151 -4.39 -22.40 -14.90
C ARG A 151 -4.40 -21.85 -13.47
N PHE A 152 -3.80 -20.69 -13.22
CA PHE A 152 -3.50 -20.24 -11.86
C PHE A 152 -4.39 -19.10 -11.36
N GLU A 153 -4.94 -18.25 -12.25
CA GLU A 153 -5.82 -17.14 -11.83
C GLU A 153 -7.04 -17.60 -11.02
N PRO A 154 -7.73 -18.71 -11.36
CA PRO A 154 -8.84 -19.22 -10.54
C PRO A 154 -8.43 -19.55 -9.11
N LEU A 155 -7.24 -20.11 -8.91
CA LEU A 155 -6.72 -20.48 -7.60
C LEU A 155 -6.19 -19.26 -6.81
N LEU A 156 -5.57 -18.28 -7.49
CA LEU A 156 -5.17 -17.01 -6.89
C LEU A 156 -6.36 -16.18 -6.41
N ALA A 157 -7.51 -16.28 -7.11
CA ALA A 157 -8.74 -15.60 -6.76
C ALA A 157 -9.68 -16.41 -5.85
N ALA A 158 -9.29 -17.61 -5.43
CA ALA A 158 -10.08 -18.43 -4.53
C ALA A 158 -10.18 -17.76 -3.15
N ARG A 159 -11.38 -17.85 -2.52
CA ARG A 159 -11.63 -17.27 -1.19
C ARG A 159 -11.30 -18.24 -0.04
N GLU A 160 -10.32 -19.10 -0.27
CA GLU A 160 -9.88 -20.09 0.68
C GLU A 160 -8.38 -19.97 0.92
N TYR A 161 -8.00 -19.67 2.17
CA TYR A 161 -6.61 -19.61 2.57
C TYR A 161 -6.12 -21.04 2.84
N ASP A 162 -5.22 -21.51 1.98
CA ASP A 162 -4.66 -22.85 2.02
C ASP A 162 -3.15 -22.79 2.30
N ALA A 163 -2.80 -22.82 3.59
CA ALA A 163 -1.41 -22.74 4.03
C ALA A 163 -0.62 -24.03 3.72
N GLY A 164 0.70 -23.94 3.81
CA GLY A 164 1.63 -25.05 3.63
C GLY A 164 2.06 -25.24 2.17
N LEU A 165 3.19 -25.92 2.02
CA LEU A 165 3.88 -26.09 0.74
C LEU A 165 3.47 -27.42 0.10
N ARG A 166 2.66 -27.33 -0.94
CA ARG A 166 2.21 -28.45 -1.80
C ARG A 166 2.24 -28.00 -3.26
N PRO A 167 2.21 -28.94 -4.22
CA PRO A 167 2.05 -28.58 -5.63
C PRO A 167 0.84 -27.66 -5.83
N PRO A 168 0.98 -26.54 -6.58
CA PRO A 168 -0.09 -25.57 -6.74
C PRO A 168 -1.42 -26.16 -7.23
N GLN A 169 -1.38 -27.18 -8.10
CA GLN A 169 -2.58 -27.84 -8.61
C GLN A 169 -3.35 -28.67 -7.53
N ASN A 170 -2.73 -28.95 -6.39
CA ASN A 170 -3.32 -29.71 -5.28
C ASN A 170 -3.80 -28.80 -4.14
N LYS A 171 -3.82 -27.48 -4.37
CA LYS A 171 -4.26 -26.49 -3.39
C LYS A 171 -5.61 -25.89 -3.78
N ARG A 172 -6.35 -25.43 -2.77
CA ARG A 172 -7.67 -24.80 -2.93
C ARG A 172 -7.56 -23.28 -3.12
N GLY A 173 -6.45 -22.69 -2.76
CA GLY A 173 -6.11 -21.29 -2.96
C GLY A 173 -4.60 -21.08 -2.97
N LEU A 174 -4.12 -20.11 -3.73
CA LEU A 174 -2.72 -19.81 -3.90
C LEU A 174 -2.39 -18.39 -3.45
N LEU A 175 -1.15 -18.22 -2.97
CA LEU A 175 -0.54 -16.93 -2.73
C LEU A 175 0.67 -16.74 -3.64
N ALA A 176 0.87 -15.49 -4.07
CA ALA A 176 2.02 -15.12 -4.88
C ALA A 176 3.01 -14.23 -4.13
N GLY A 177 4.27 -14.26 -4.58
CA GLY A 177 5.33 -13.36 -4.18
C GLY A 177 6.05 -12.75 -5.39
N MET A 178 7.05 -11.92 -5.14
CA MET A 178 7.84 -11.25 -6.16
C MET A 178 9.32 -11.23 -5.77
N SER A 179 10.20 -11.42 -6.76
CA SER A 179 11.65 -11.46 -6.61
C SER A 179 12.33 -10.68 -7.74
N MET A 180 12.65 -9.40 -7.51
CA MET A 180 13.30 -8.54 -8.52
C MET A 180 14.71 -8.11 -8.11
N THR A 181 14.85 -7.61 -6.88
CA THR A 181 16.06 -6.98 -6.36
C THR A 181 17.16 -8.02 -6.12
N GLU A 182 18.37 -7.73 -6.58
CA GLU A 182 19.60 -8.49 -6.29
C GLU A 182 20.52 -7.72 -5.33
N LYS A 183 21.62 -8.33 -4.87
CA LYS A 183 22.56 -7.72 -3.89
C LYS A 183 23.11 -6.38 -4.35
N GLN A 184 23.36 -6.20 -5.65
CA GLN A 184 23.86 -4.95 -6.24
C GLN A 184 22.83 -3.83 -6.33
N GLY A 185 21.53 -4.12 -6.16
CA GLY A 185 20.46 -3.13 -6.13
C GLY A 185 19.15 -3.56 -6.80
N GLY A 186 18.09 -2.76 -6.60
CA GLY A 186 16.75 -3.02 -7.14
C GLY A 186 16.22 -1.91 -8.04
N SER A 187 16.85 -0.73 -8.05
CA SER A 187 16.41 0.40 -8.90
C SER A 187 16.78 0.19 -10.36
N ASP A 188 17.96 -0.39 -10.63
CA ASP A 188 18.41 -0.78 -11.96
C ASP A 188 18.34 -2.29 -12.16
N VAL A 189 17.12 -2.79 -12.38
CA VAL A 189 16.87 -4.23 -12.57
C VAL A 189 17.49 -4.77 -13.87
N ARG A 190 17.91 -3.92 -14.80
CA ARG A 190 18.61 -4.34 -16.03
C ARG A 190 19.99 -4.89 -15.74
N ALA A 191 20.60 -4.46 -14.63
CA ALA A 191 21.87 -4.95 -14.12
C ALA A 191 21.77 -6.30 -13.39
N ASN A 192 20.60 -6.94 -13.34
CA ASN A 192 20.40 -8.25 -12.73
C ASN A 192 21.30 -9.30 -13.38
N THR A 193 21.86 -10.19 -12.56
CA THR A 193 22.82 -11.24 -12.94
C THR A 193 22.25 -12.66 -12.88
N THR A 194 21.09 -12.85 -12.24
CA THR A 194 20.35 -14.12 -12.26
C THR A 194 20.08 -14.53 -13.71
N ARG A 195 20.42 -15.76 -14.07
CA ARG A 195 20.32 -16.30 -15.43
C ARG A 195 19.18 -17.28 -15.55
N ALA A 196 18.56 -17.30 -16.73
CA ALA A 196 17.54 -18.26 -17.13
C ALA A 196 17.99 -18.99 -18.39
N ILE A 197 18.07 -20.32 -18.34
CA ILE A 197 18.46 -21.17 -19.44
C ILE A 197 17.23 -21.95 -19.91
N PRO A 198 16.89 -21.88 -21.22
CA PRO A 198 15.74 -22.60 -21.76
C PRO A 198 15.94 -24.13 -21.68
N VAL A 199 14.89 -24.83 -21.28
CA VAL A 199 14.85 -26.30 -21.28
C VAL A 199 14.41 -26.78 -22.66
N LYS A 200 15.16 -27.69 -23.28
CA LYS A 200 14.78 -28.29 -24.58
C LYS A 200 13.60 -29.25 -24.39
N GLY A 201 12.54 -29.07 -25.17
CA GLY A 201 11.32 -29.87 -25.16
C GLY A 201 10.09 -29.07 -24.76
N GLU A 202 8.90 -29.63 -24.98
CA GLU A 202 7.65 -29.01 -24.51
C GLU A 202 7.62 -29.06 -22.96
N GLY A 203 7.45 -27.89 -22.33
CA GLY A 203 7.35 -27.81 -20.89
C GLY A 203 6.10 -28.52 -20.36
N GLN A 204 6.23 -29.20 -19.21
CA GLN A 204 5.16 -29.98 -18.54
C GLN A 204 3.93 -29.16 -18.13
N ALA A 205 3.70 -27.97 -18.63
CA ALA A 205 2.56 -27.13 -18.26
C ALA A 205 2.08 -26.15 -19.34
N GLY A 206 2.38 -26.44 -20.63
CA GLY A 206 1.92 -25.58 -21.72
C GLY A 206 2.75 -24.32 -21.97
N GLY A 207 3.72 -23.96 -21.09
CA GLY A 207 4.58 -22.78 -21.23
C GLY A 207 6.03 -23.12 -21.55
N ARG A 208 6.79 -22.15 -22.08
CA ARG A 208 8.24 -22.30 -22.28
C ARG A 208 8.96 -22.39 -20.93
N SER A 209 9.62 -23.53 -20.66
CA SER A 209 10.27 -23.83 -19.39
C SER A 209 11.74 -23.38 -19.38
N TYR A 210 12.21 -22.88 -18.24
CA TYR A 210 13.57 -22.42 -18.00
C TYR A 210 14.07 -22.90 -16.65
N LEU A 211 15.40 -22.98 -16.52
CA LEU A 211 16.11 -23.19 -15.25
C LEU A 211 16.78 -21.90 -14.83
N LEU A 212 16.46 -21.41 -13.65
CA LEU A 212 17.00 -20.19 -13.08
C LEU A 212 18.17 -20.50 -12.16
N THR A 213 19.28 -19.76 -12.32
CA THR A 213 20.46 -19.82 -11.44
C THR A 213 20.90 -18.41 -11.07
N GLY A 214 21.04 -18.14 -9.78
CA GLY A 214 21.42 -16.83 -9.27
C GLY A 214 20.86 -16.56 -7.88
N HIS A 215 20.54 -15.29 -7.57
CA HIS A 215 20.09 -14.91 -6.24
C HIS A 215 19.10 -13.73 -6.29
N LYS A 216 18.34 -13.58 -5.20
CA LYS A 216 17.56 -12.36 -4.92
C LYS A 216 17.76 -11.91 -3.48
N TRP A 217 17.83 -10.59 -3.31
CA TRP A 217 18.13 -9.96 -2.03
C TRP A 217 16.89 -9.63 -1.20
N PHE A 218 15.75 -9.45 -1.89
CA PHE A 218 14.42 -9.29 -1.28
C PHE A 218 13.41 -10.09 -2.10
N THR A 219 12.94 -11.21 -1.54
CA THR A 219 11.83 -11.99 -2.05
C THR A 219 10.66 -11.79 -1.12
N SER A 220 9.57 -11.21 -1.66
CA SER A 220 8.33 -11.00 -0.91
C SER A 220 7.55 -12.31 -0.78
N ALA A 221 6.88 -12.48 0.36
CA ALA A 221 6.02 -13.62 0.65
C ALA A 221 6.67 -14.99 0.38
N PRO A 222 7.86 -15.29 0.94
CA PRO A 222 8.64 -16.49 0.62
C PRO A 222 7.92 -17.81 0.95
N MET A 223 6.84 -17.77 1.75
CA MET A 223 5.94 -18.88 2.02
C MET A 223 4.87 -19.08 0.92
N GLY A 224 4.80 -18.17 -0.07
CA GLY A 224 3.86 -18.24 -1.19
C GLY A 224 4.09 -19.44 -2.09
N ASP A 225 3.17 -19.65 -3.00
CA ASP A 225 3.15 -20.81 -3.90
C ASP A 225 3.81 -20.51 -5.25
N LEU A 226 3.67 -19.26 -5.72
CA LEU A 226 4.13 -18.79 -7.02
C LEU A 226 4.92 -17.48 -6.86
N PHE A 227 5.95 -17.30 -7.68
CA PHE A 227 6.79 -16.08 -7.63
C PHE A 227 7.02 -15.52 -9.02
N MET A 228 6.79 -14.19 -9.18
CA MET A 228 7.26 -13.47 -10.34
C MET A 228 8.74 -13.11 -10.16
N VAL A 229 9.58 -13.56 -11.08
CA VAL A 229 11.05 -13.43 -11.01
C VAL A 229 11.58 -12.78 -12.28
N LEU A 230 12.48 -11.80 -12.13
CA LEU A 230 13.26 -11.26 -13.26
C LEU A 230 14.61 -11.98 -13.36
N ALA A 231 14.97 -12.46 -14.56
CA ALA A 231 16.26 -13.08 -14.86
C ALA A 231 16.70 -12.81 -16.31
N GLN A 232 18.00 -12.91 -16.57
CA GLN A 232 18.60 -12.78 -17.91
C GLN A 232 18.42 -14.08 -18.67
N ALA A 233 17.57 -14.06 -19.72
CA ALA A 233 17.44 -15.12 -20.72
C ALA A 233 18.34 -14.82 -21.94
N PRO A 234 18.49 -15.74 -22.92
CA PRO A 234 19.25 -15.46 -24.14
C PRO A 234 18.78 -14.20 -24.88
N GLY A 235 17.47 -13.90 -24.88
CA GLY A 235 16.90 -12.70 -25.48
C GLY A 235 16.95 -11.44 -24.59
N GLY A 236 17.52 -11.51 -23.39
CA GLY A 236 17.65 -10.40 -22.44
C GLY A 236 16.82 -10.57 -21.18
N LEU A 237 16.65 -9.46 -20.43
CA LEU A 237 15.92 -9.46 -19.14
C LEU A 237 14.45 -9.85 -19.36
N SER A 238 14.06 -10.98 -18.79
CA SER A 238 12.76 -11.63 -18.97
C SER A 238 12.07 -11.87 -17.64
N CYS A 239 10.75 -12.05 -17.68
CA CYS A 239 9.91 -12.33 -16.51
C CYS A 239 9.52 -13.81 -16.49
N PHE A 240 9.56 -14.41 -15.30
CA PHE A 240 9.28 -15.83 -15.11
C PHE A 240 8.31 -16.03 -13.95
N LEU A 241 7.42 -17.03 -14.09
CA LEU A 241 6.63 -17.56 -13.00
C LEU A 241 7.32 -18.81 -12.44
N LEU A 242 7.70 -18.78 -11.17
CA LEU A 242 8.39 -19.86 -10.47
C LEU A 242 7.48 -20.47 -9.41
N PRO A 243 7.14 -21.78 -9.48
CA PRO A 243 6.41 -22.46 -8.42
C PRO A 243 7.36 -22.85 -7.28
N ARG A 244 6.89 -22.78 -6.03
CA ARG A 244 7.67 -23.18 -4.86
C ARG A 244 7.83 -24.68 -4.74
N VAL A 245 6.80 -25.43 -5.15
CA VAL A 245 6.76 -26.90 -5.19
C VAL A 245 6.42 -27.34 -6.61
N LEU A 246 7.17 -28.30 -7.11
CA LEU A 246 6.97 -28.84 -8.46
C LEU A 246 5.75 -29.78 -8.52
N PRO A 247 5.22 -30.08 -9.73
CA PRO A 247 4.05 -30.95 -9.88
C PRO A 247 4.21 -32.36 -9.30
N ASP A 248 5.44 -32.88 -9.23
CA ASP A 248 5.77 -34.18 -8.66
C ASP A 248 5.87 -34.18 -7.12
N GLY A 249 5.66 -33.00 -6.49
CA GLY A 249 5.75 -32.82 -5.04
C GLY A 249 7.14 -32.47 -4.52
N SER A 250 8.16 -32.47 -5.37
CA SER A 250 9.52 -32.08 -4.97
C SER A 250 9.61 -30.56 -4.75
N ARG A 251 10.52 -30.16 -3.84
CA ARG A 251 10.85 -28.74 -3.66
C ARG A 251 11.61 -28.21 -4.87
N ASN A 252 11.17 -27.07 -5.41
CA ASN A 252 11.91 -26.41 -6.48
C ASN A 252 13.28 -25.90 -5.97
N GLY A 253 14.19 -25.63 -6.89
CA GLY A 253 15.55 -25.12 -6.61
C GLY A 253 15.62 -23.70 -6.03
N MET A 254 14.61 -23.25 -5.30
CA MET A 254 14.54 -21.99 -4.58
C MET A 254 14.94 -22.20 -3.11
N ARG A 255 16.14 -21.70 -2.75
CA ARG A 255 16.76 -21.88 -1.43
C ARG A 255 16.67 -20.61 -0.61
N LEU A 256 15.92 -20.63 0.49
CA LEU A 256 15.84 -19.50 1.45
C LEU A 256 17.15 -19.49 2.28
N GLN A 257 17.84 -18.34 2.28
CA GLN A 257 19.10 -18.19 3.01
C GLN A 257 18.85 -17.63 4.42
N ARG A 258 18.04 -16.57 4.51
CA ARG A 258 17.59 -16.00 5.78
C ARG A 258 16.35 -15.12 5.55
N LEU A 259 15.63 -14.82 6.62
CA LEU A 259 14.65 -13.75 6.65
C LEU A 259 15.33 -12.43 7.07
N LYS A 260 14.80 -11.31 6.54
CA LYS A 260 15.29 -9.98 6.89
C LYS A 260 14.79 -9.58 8.28
N ASP A 261 15.70 -9.13 9.14
CA ASP A 261 15.36 -8.38 10.35
C ASP A 261 15.07 -6.93 9.96
N LYS A 262 13.84 -6.47 10.18
CA LYS A 262 13.32 -5.21 9.64
C LYS A 262 12.91 -4.24 10.76
N LEU A 263 12.95 -2.94 10.47
CA LEU A 263 12.46 -1.88 11.35
C LEU A 263 10.97 -2.07 11.72
N GLY A 264 10.14 -2.23 10.70
CA GLY A 264 8.70 -2.47 10.76
C GLY A 264 8.33 -3.65 9.86
N ASN A 265 7.02 -3.85 9.63
CA ASN A 265 6.49 -4.96 8.83
C ASN A 265 6.99 -6.33 9.35
N ARG A 266 7.08 -6.45 10.67
CA ARG A 266 7.74 -7.58 11.34
C ARG A 266 6.95 -8.87 11.21
N SER A 267 5.63 -8.79 11.18
CA SER A 267 4.75 -9.94 10.94
C SER A 267 4.88 -10.53 9.53
N ASN A 268 5.46 -9.79 8.58
CA ASN A 268 5.72 -10.24 7.22
C ASN A 268 7.11 -10.85 7.07
N ALA A 269 7.22 -11.96 6.32
CA ALA A 269 8.49 -12.52 5.90
C ALA A 269 8.99 -11.86 4.61
N SER A 270 10.29 -11.52 4.57
CA SER A 270 11.02 -11.13 3.37
C SER A 270 12.36 -11.87 3.38
N ALA A 271 12.67 -12.61 2.31
CA ALA A 271 13.80 -13.54 2.30
C ALA A 271 14.92 -13.13 1.33
N GLU A 272 16.14 -13.50 1.68
CA GLU A 272 17.22 -13.68 0.74
C GLU A 272 17.13 -15.07 0.15
N VAL A 273 17.26 -15.18 -1.18
CA VAL A 273 17.03 -16.43 -1.91
C VAL A 273 18.16 -16.69 -2.89
N GLU A 274 18.54 -17.95 -3.02
CA GLU A 274 19.38 -18.44 -4.11
C GLU A 274 18.59 -19.43 -4.96
N TYR A 275 18.81 -19.38 -6.27
CA TYR A 275 18.23 -20.29 -7.24
C TYR A 275 19.27 -21.27 -7.73
N GLU A 276 19.01 -22.56 -7.50
CA GLU A 276 19.84 -23.69 -7.95
C GLU A 276 19.07 -24.44 -9.04
N GLN A 277 19.23 -24.01 -10.30
CA GLN A 277 18.48 -24.57 -11.43
C GLN A 277 16.97 -24.63 -11.15
N ALA A 278 16.41 -23.58 -10.57
CA ALA A 278 15.00 -23.52 -10.21
C ALA A 278 14.14 -23.49 -11.47
N SER A 279 13.19 -24.42 -11.57
CA SER A 279 12.26 -24.53 -12.70
C SER A 279 11.28 -23.36 -12.70
N ALA A 280 11.10 -22.72 -13.86
CA ALA A 280 10.18 -21.59 -14.02
C ALA A 280 9.61 -21.55 -15.45
N TRP A 281 8.49 -20.88 -15.62
CA TRP A 281 7.86 -20.66 -16.93
C TRP A 281 8.00 -19.20 -17.34
N LEU A 282 8.28 -18.95 -18.63
CA LEU A 282 8.35 -17.61 -19.17
C LEU A 282 6.97 -16.93 -19.15
N VAL A 283 6.94 -15.67 -18.71
CA VAL A 283 5.76 -14.80 -18.74
C VAL A 283 5.99 -13.71 -19.78
N GLY A 284 5.20 -13.71 -20.84
CA GLY A 284 5.38 -12.82 -21.98
C GLY A 284 6.50 -13.29 -22.93
N GLU A 285 7.34 -12.36 -23.36
CA GLU A 285 8.41 -12.59 -24.34
C GLU A 285 9.79 -12.38 -23.73
N GLU A 286 10.81 -13.12 -24.22
CA GLU A 286 12.20 -12.89 -23.84
C GLU A 286 12.64 -11.46 -24.15
N GLY A 287 13.42 -10.87 -23.23
CA GLY A 287 13.91 -9.49 -23.35
C GLY A 287 12.87 -8.42 -22.96
N HIS A 288 11.61 -8.80 -22.76
CA HIS A 288 10.51 -7.88 -22.42
C HIS A 288 10.00 -8.02 -20.98
N GLY A 289 10.80 -8.56 -20.07
CA GLY A 289 10.40 -8.84 -18.67
C GLY A 289 9.93 -7.61 -17.90
N ILE A 290 10.46 -6.42 -18.19
CA ILE A 290 10.03 -5.17 -17.55
C ILE A 290 8.56 -4.86 -17.91
N ARG A 291 8.14 -5.14 -19.14
CA ARG A 291 6.76 -4.90 -19.59
C ARG A 291 5.75 -5.73 -18.79
N ALA A 292 6.06 -6.98 -18.52
CA ALA A 292 5.19 -7.85 -17.73
C ALA A 292 5.20 -7.46 -16.25
N ILE A 293 6.38 -7.26 -15.65
CA ILE A 293 6.49 -7.03 -14.21
C ILE A 293 5.98 -5.64 -13.78
N ILE A 294 5.98 -4.63 -14.67
CA ILE A 294 5.49 -3.29 -14.36
C ILE A 294 3.99 -3.27 -14.07
N GLU A 295 3.22 -4.18 -14.66
CA GLU A 295 1.80 -4.34 -14.33
C GLU A 295 1.63 -4.75 -12.86
N MET A 296 2.46 -5.68 -12.38
CA MET A 296 2.48 -6.05 -10.97
C MET A 296 2.88 -4.86 -10.08
N VAL A 297 3.93 -4.13 -10.46
CA VAL A 297 4.43 -2.97 -9.69
C VAL A 297 3.38 -1.86 -9.60
N ASN A 298 2.59 -1.63 -10.65
CA ASN A 298 1.53 -0.62 -10.61
C ASN A 298 0.45 -0.98 -9.57
N MET A 299 0.07 -2.24 -9.47
CA MET A 299 -0.91 -2.68 -8.46
C MET A 299 -0.36 -2.59 -7.04
N THR A 300 0.88 -3.02 -6.82
CA THR A 300 1.51 -2.89 -5.50
C THR A 300 1.75 -1.44 -5.09
N ARG A 301 1.99 -0.52 -6.04
CA ARG A 301 2.05 0.93 -5.76
C ARG A 301 0.72 1.50 -5.29
N LEU A 302 -0.41 1.06 -5.87
CA LEU A 302 -1.74 1.43 -5.38
C LEU A 302 -1.91 0.99 -3.93
N ASP A 303 -1.52 -0.24 -3.61
CA ASP A 303 -1.59 -0.77 -2.26
C ASP A 303 -0.62 -0.05 -1.29
N CYS A 304 0.53 0.45 -1.76
CA CYS A 304 1.39 1.34 -0.97
C CYS A 304 0.66 2.63 -0.58
N VAL A 305 -0.07 3.26 -1.50
CA VAL A 305 -0.84 4.48 -1.23
C VAL A 305 -1.99 4.19 -0.25
N LEU A 306 -2.74 3.11 -0.49
CA LEU A 306 -3.85 2.67 0.39
C LEU A 306 -3.35 2.33 1.80
N GLY A 307 -2.31 1.51 1.93
CA GLY A 307 -1.74 1.13 3.23
C GLY A 307 -1.15 2.32 3.99
N THR A 308 -0.59 3.29 3.26
CA THR A 308 -0.13 4.55 3.85
C THR A 308 -1.30 5.38 4.38
N ALA A 309 -2.36 5.55 3.61
CA ALA A 309 -3.57 6.25 4.04
C ALA A 309 -4.22 5.56 5.25
N THR A 310 -4.24 4.22 5.28
CA THR A 310 -4.66 3.42 6.45
C THR A 310 -3.84 3.77 7.69
N GLY A 311 -2.50 3.77 7.58
CA GLY A 311 -1.61 4.10 8.69
C GLY A 311 -1.79 5.54 9.20
N MET A 312 -1.95 6.51 8.29
CA MET A 312 -2.25 7.90 8.66
C MET A 312 -3.59 7.99 9.40
N ARG A 313 -4.64 7.34 8.89
CA ARG A 313 -5.95 7.32 9.56
C ARG A 313 -5.90 6.68 10.94
N ALA A 314 -5.21 5.55 11.09
CA ALA A 314 -5.04 4.89 12.37
C ALA A 314 -4.31 5.79 13.38
N GLY A 315 -3.23 6.46 12.96
CA GLY A 315 -2.49 7.39 13.81
C GLY A 315 -3.33 8.57 14.29
N VAL A 316 -4.06 9.20 13.36
CA VAL A 316 -4.96 10.33 13.69
C VAL A 316 -6.11 9.89 14.61
N THR A 317 -6.68 8.72 14.38
CA THR A 317 -7.77 8.18 15.20
C THR A 317 -7.31 7.95 16.65
N LEU A 318 -6.11 7.38 16.84
CA LEU A 318 -5.52 7.20 18.18
C LEU A 318 -5.20 8.54 18.84
N ALA A 319 -4.64 9.50 18.10
CA ALA A 319 -4.31 10.83 18.62
C ALA A 319 -5.58 11.61 19.01
N ALA A 320 -6.61 11.62 18.16
CA ALA A 320 -7.88 12.28 18.43
C ALA A 320 -8.61 11.65 19.63
N HIS A 321 -8.63 10.32 19.69
CA HIS A 321 -9.19 9.59 20.84
C HIS A 321 -8.47 9.96 22.13
N HIS A 322 -7.15 9.93 22.14
CA HIS A 322 -6.36 10.30 23.32
C HIS A 322 -6.66 11.74 23.76
N ALA A 323 -6.62 12.68 22.83
CA ALA A 323 -6.84 14.10 23.12
C ALA A 323 -8.26 14.43 23.58
N ALA A 324 -9.28 13.67 23.13
CA ALA A 324 -10.66 13.82 23.55
C ALA A 324 -10.90 13.43 25.03
N HIS A 325 -10.04 12.58 25.62
CA HIS A 325 -10.20 12.05 26.97
C HIS A 325 -9.17 12.56 27.97
N ARG A 326 -7.96 12.89 27.51
CA ARG A 326 -6.86 13.35 28.36
C ARG A 326 -7.04 14.80 28.75
N MET A 327 -6.99 15.08 30.04
CA MET A 327 -7.06 16.43 30.60
C MET A 327 -5.66 16.97 30.92
N ALA A 328 -5.41 18.23 30.57
CA ALA A 328 -4.23 18.97 31.01
C ALA A 328 -4.60 20.47 31.14
N PHE A 329 -4.00 21.16 32.11
CA PHE A 329 -4.26 22.59 32.35
C PHE A 329 -5.75 22.93 32.51
N GLY A 330 -6.52 22.03 33.12
CA GLY A 330 -7.94 22.24 33.44
C GLY A 330 -8.91 21.98 32.29
N ARG A 331 -8.48 21.51 31.12
CA ARG A 331 -9.35 21.18 29.97
C ARG A 331 -8.81 19.98 29.17
N ARG A 332 -9.65 19.40 28.31
CA ARG A 332 -9.22 18.29 27.42
C ARG A 332 -8.11 18.78 26.49
N LEU A 333 -7.20 17.87 26.10
CA LEU A 333 -6.16 18.20 25.13
C LEU A 333 -6.75 18.65 23.80
N ALA A 334 -7.84 18.03 23.32
CA ALA A 334 -8.53 18.42 22.09
C ALA A 334 -9.08 19.86 22.14
N ASP A 335 -9.35 20.40 23.33
CA ASP A 335 -9.85 21.78 23.53
C ASP A 335 -8.70 22.81 23.67
N GLN A 336 -7.45 22.38 23.65
CA GLN A 336 -6.29 23.27 23.67
C GLN A 336 -6.02 23.79 22.26
N PRO A 337 -5.91 25.12 22.03
CA PRO A 337 -5.82 25.67 20.67
C PRO A 337 -4.67 25.10 19.81
N LEU A 338 -3.48 24.90 20.40
CA LEU A 338 -2.34 24.33 19.68
C LEU A 338 -2.57 22.86 19.34
N MET A 339 -3.08 22.06 20.28
CA MET A 339 -3.38 20.66 20.03
C MET A 339 -4.49 20.51 18.96
N ALA A 340 -5.52 21.35 19.02
CA ALA A 340 -6.58 21.38 18.02
C ALA A 340 -6.01 21.69 16.62
N SER A 341 -5.08 22.63 16.49
CA SER A 341 -4.40 22.92 15.22
C SER A 341 -3.60 21.72 14.70
N VAL A 342 -2.84 21.03 15.57
CA VAL A 342 -2.08 19.83 15.20
C VAL A 342 -3.01 18.70 14.74
N LEU A 343 -4.03 18.37 15.54
CA LEU A 343 -4.97 17.30 15.20
C LEU A 343 -5.71 17.59 13.89
N ALA A 344 -6.21 18.81 13.70
CA ALA A 344 -6.87 19.21 12.47
C ALA A 344 -5.94 19.06 11.25
N ASP A 345 -4.69 19.45 11.37
CA ASP A 345 -3.71 19.36 10.28
C ASP A 345 -3.39 17.89 9.92
N LEU A 346 -3.30 17.00 10.91
CA LEU A 346 -3.16 15.56 10.69
C LEU A 346 -4.39 14.96 10.00
N VAL A 347 -5.61 15.39 10.37
CA VAL A 347 -6.85 14.96 9.70
C VAL A 347 -6.87 15.41 8.24
N VAL A 348 -6.53 16.67 7.97
CA VAL A 348 -6.47 17.22 6.60
C VAL A 348 -5.52 16.40 5.72
N GLU A 349 -4.33 16.05 6.20
CA GLU A 349 -3.37 15.23 5.46
C GLU A 349 -3.90 13.80 5.22
N SER A 350 -4.50 13.18 6.24
CA SER A 350 -5.07 11.84 6.17
C SER A 350 -6.23 11.77 5.17
N GLU A 351 -7.17 12.72 5.21
CA GLU A 351 -8.31 12.75 4.27
C GLU A 351 -7.86 13.03 2.84
N ALA A 352 -6.87 13.89 2.64
CA ALA A 352 -6.27 14.13 1.33
C ALA A 352 -5.62 12.87 0.74
N ALA A 353 -4.89 12.12 1.57
CA ALA A 353 -4.29 10.85 1.17
C ALA A 353 -5.36 9.79 0.82
N THR A 354 -6.38 9.65 1.67
CA THR A 354 -7.50 8.71 1.47
C THR A 354 -8.26 9.02 0.19
N THR A 355 -8.64 10.28 -0.02
CA THR A 355 -9.41 10.71 -1.20
C THR A 355 -8.64 10.44 -2.50
N ALA A 356 -7.33 10.71 -2.53
CA ALA A 356 -6.48 10.42 -3.68
C ALA A 356 -6.31 8.91 -3.89
N ALA A 357 -6.11 8.12 -2.83
CA ALA A 357 -5.97 6.66 -2.91
C ALA A 357 -7.21 6.00 -3.55
N PHE A 358 -8.40 6.42 -3.14
CA PHE A 358 -9.66 5.88 -3.68
C PHE A 358 -9.95 6.38 -5.10
N ARG A 359 -9.58 7.61 -5.46
CA ARG A 359 -9.65 8.06 -6.87
C ARG A 359 -8.79 7.19 -7.78
N LEU A 360 -7.60 6.81 -7.31
CA LEU A 360 -6.71 5.89 -8.04
C LEU A 360 -7.24 4.46 -8.08
N ALA A 361 -7.93 4.01 -7.04
CA ALA A 361 -8.64 2.73 -7.06
C ALA A 361 -9.79 2.73 -8.08
N GLY A 362 -10.55 3.83 -8.17
CA GLY A 362 -11.57 4.04 -9.19
C GLY A 362 -11.01 4.05 -10.61
N ALA A 363 -9.87 4.74 -10.81
CA ALA A 363 -9.16 4.72 -12.09
C ALA A 363 -8.69 3.30 -12.46
N THR A 364 -8.23 2.54 -11.47
CA THR A 364 -7.84 1.14 -11.69
C THR A 364 -9.03 0.28 -12.09
N ASP A 365 -10.19 0.48 -11.44
CA ASP A 365 -11.42 -0.25 -11.77
C ASP A 365 -11.91 0.03 -13.20
N ARG A 366 -11.93 1.31 -13.60
CA ARG A 366 -12.36 1.70 -14.94
C ARG A 366 -11.35 1.28 -16.02
N ALA A 367 -10.06 1.45 -15.75
CA ALA A 367 -9.00 0.99 -16.66
C ALA A 367 -9.01 -0.54 -16.87
N ALA A 368 -9.27 -1.32 -15.82
CA ALA A 368 -9.42 -2.79 -15.93
C ALA A 368 -10.60 -3.22 -16.80
N ARG A 369 -11.58 -2.33 -17.01
CA ARG A 369 -12.74 -2.50 -17.89
C ARG A 369 -12.58 -1.85 -19.26
N GLY A 370 -11.38 -1.38 -19.62
CA GLY A 370 -11.02 -0.86 -20.94
C GLY A 370 -11.13 0.65 -21.10
N ASP A 371 -11.25 1.43 -20.02
CA ASP A 371 -11.25 2.89 -20.09
C ASP A 371 -9.79 3.41 -20.25
N GLU A 372 -9.46 3.83 -21.47
CA GLU A 372 -8.12 4.29 -21.84
C GLU A 372 -7.76 5.65 -21.18
N GLN A 373 -8.75 6.53 -20.99
CA GLN A 373 -8.52 7.82 -20.33
C GLN A 373 -8.18 7.63 -18.85
N GLU A 374 -8.87 6.73 -18.18
CA GLU A 374 -8.58 6.39 -16.80
C GLU A 374 -7.25 5.62 -16.66
N ALA A 375 -6.90 4.81 -17.63
CA ALA A 375 -5.58 4.17 -17.68
C ALA A 375 -4.45 5.22 -17.82
N ALA A 376 -4.62 6.21 -18.71
CA ALA A 376 -3.68 7.31 -18.90
C ALA A 376 -3.59 8.20 -17.64
N PHE A 377 -4.72 8.58 -17.03
CA PHE A 377 -4.75 9.31 -15.77
C PHE A 377 -3.98 8.56 -14.67
N ARG A 378 -4.34 7.29 -14.45
CA ARG A 378 -3.71 6.44 -13.44
C ARG A 378 -2.20 6.33 -13.65
N ARG A 379 -1.73 6.22 -14.89
CA ARG A 379 -0.31 6.04 -15.23
C ARG A 379 0.58 7.15 -14.65
N LEU A 380 0.14 8.40 -14.74
CA LEU A 380 0.87 9.55 -14.19
C LEU A 380 0.54 9.77 -12.71
N ALA A 381 -0.74 9.82 -12.38
CA ALA A 381 -1.21 10.18 -11.06
C ALA A 381 -0.75 9.19 -9.97
N LEU A 382 -0.71 7.87 -10.28
CA LEU A 382 -0.26 6.86 -9.31
C LEU A 382 1.22 7.02 -8.95
N ALA A 383 2.09 7.28 -9.93
CA ALA A 383 3.51 7.45 -9.68
C ALA A 383 3.79 8.70 -8.80
N ALA A 384 3.12 9.82 -9.11
CA ALA A 384 3.23 11.06 -8.33
C ALA A 384 2.66 10.89 -6.92
N THR A 385 1.45 10.33 -6.80
CA THR A 385 0.77 10.14 -5.51
C THR A 385 1.52 9.15 -4.60
N LYS A 386 2.05 8.06 -5.16
CA LYS A 386 2.88 7.11 -4.41
C LYS A 386 4.13 7.79 -3.86
N TYR A 387 4.78 8.64 -4.66
CA TYR A 387 5.92 9.41 -4.17
C TYR A 387 5.52 10.26 -2.95
N TRP A 388 4.52 11.12 -3.10
CA TRP A 388 4.19 12.13 -2.10
C TRP A 388 3.56 11.54 -0.85
N VAL A 389 2.47 10.79 -0.98
CA VAL A 389 1.72 10.24 0.15
C VAL A 389 2.61 9.35 1.02
N CYS A 390 3.38 8.45 0.41
CA CYS A 390 4.28 7.58 1.18
C CYS A 390 5.46 8.37 1.79
N LYS A 391 5.90 9.48 1.19
CA LYS A 391 6.95 10.33 1.73
C LYS A 391 6.49 11.13 2.95
N ARG A 392 5.20 11.47 3.02
CA ARG A 392 4.61 12.21 4.15
C ARG A 392 4.37 11.36 5.38
N ALA A 393 4.17 10.06 5.21
CA ALA A 393 3.79 9.14 6.30
C ALA A 393 4.70 9.17 7.53
N PRO A 394 6.05 9.16 7.43
CA PRO A 394 6.90 9.16 8.62
C PRO A 394 6.72 10.40 9.50
N ALA A 395 6.63 11.60 8.89
CA ALA A 395 6.41 12.83 9.63
C ALA A 395 5.01 12.86 10.27
N HIS A 396 3.99 12.40 9.55
CA HIS A 396 2.63 12.29 10.05
C HIS A 396 2.53 11.32 11.25
N ALA A 397 3.17 10.16 11.16
CA ALA A 397 3.17 9.17 12.24
C ALA A 397 3.93 9.66 13.48
N ALA A 398 5.04 10.41 13.27
CA ALA A 398 5.79 11.03 14.36
C ALA A 398 4.96 12.06 15.12
N GLU A 399 4.28 12.95 14.40
CA GLU A 399 3.43 13.98 15.01
C GLU A 399 2.21 13.37 15.72
N ALA A 400 1.55 12.37 15.11
CA ALA A 400 0.46 11.66 15.75
C ALA A 400 0.89 10.95 17.04
N LEU A 401 2.09 10.35 17.06
CA LEU A 401 2.70 9.75 18.25
C LEU A 401 2.94 10.81 19.35
N GLU A 402 3.47 11.98 18.97
CA GLU A 402 3.75 13.08 19.90
C GLU A 402 2.49 13.59 20.58
N CYS A 403 1.33 13.57 19.92
CA CYS A 403 0.04 13.95 20.53
C CYS A 403 -0.32 13.14 21.78
N LEU A 404 0.21 11.93 21.95
CA LEU A 404 0.01 11.10 23.13
C LEU A 404 1.05 11.36 24.23
N GLY A 405 2.03 12.23 24.00
CA GLY A 405 3.15 12.47 24.90
C GLY A 405 3.96 11.19 25.16
N GLY A 406 4.44 11.01 26.38
CA GLY A 406 5.21 9.81 26.76
C GLY A 406 4.46 8.49 26.51
N ASN A 407 3.12 8.49 26.60
CA ASN A 407 2.31 7.31 26.30
C ASN A 407 2.42 6.88 24.82
N GLY A 408 2.63 7.83 23.91
CA GLY A 408 2.83 7.53 22.49
C GLY A 408 4.16 6.84 22.18
N TYR A 409 5.14 6.96 23.08
CA TYR A 409 6.49 6.39 22.88
C TYR A 409 6.64 4.97 23.44
N VAL A 410 5.64 4.44 24.13
CA VAL A 410 5.63 3.06 24.65
C VAL A 410 4.83 2.12 23.75
N GLU A 411 5.30 0.88 23.62
CA GLU A 411 4.79 -0.10 22.64
C GLU A 411 3.29 -0.39 22.78
N GLU A 412 2.76 -0.38 24.01
CA GLU A 412 1.36 -0.70 24.33
C GLU A 412 0.36 0.28 23.67
N SER A 413 0.81 1.50 23.34
CA SER A 413 -0.03 2.48 22.63
C SER A 413 -0.32 2.10 21.18
N GLY A 414 0.49 1.22 20.58
CA GLY A 414 0.49 0.90 19.17
C GLY A 414 1.13 1.97 18.26
N MET A 415 1.40 3.19 18.77
CA MET A 415 2.00 4.27 17.98
C MET A 415 3.44 3.97 17.53
N PRO A 416 4.34 3.37 18.36
CA PRO A 416 5.66 2.98 17.90
C PRO A 416 5.61 1.99 16.73
N ARG A 417 4.66 1.06 16.73
CA ARG A 417 4.45 0.15 15.59
C ARG A 417 4.07 0.93 14.33
N LEU A 418 3.09 1.83 14.39
CA LEU A 418 2.69 2.67 13.25
C LEU A 418 3.86 3.51 12.72
N TYR A 419 4.66 4.09 13.61
CA TYR A 419 5.84 4.87 13.21
C TYR A 419 6.89 4.00 12.49
N ARG A 420 7.14 2.78 12.97
CA ARG A 420 8.08 1.85 12.32
C ARG A 420 7.57 1.35 10.95
N GLU A 421 6.27 1.25 10.74
CA GLU A 421 5.67 0.91 9.44
C GLU A 421 5.82 2.04 8.41
N ALA A 422 5.68 3.28 8.83
CA ALA A 422 5.52 4.44 7.97
C ALA A 422 6.62 4.64 6.89
N PRO A 423 7.93 4.39 7.13
CA PRO A 423 8.96 4.59 6.12
C PRO A 423 8.92 3.59 4.95
N LEU A 424 8.38 2.38 5.17
CA LEU A 424 8.52 1.26 4.25
C LEU A 424 7.90 1.54 2.87
N ALA A 425 6.68 2.08 2.85
CA ALA A 425 5.96 2.37 1.60
C ALA A 425 6.69 3.39 0.70
N SER A 426 7.56 4.25 1.27
CA SER A 426 8.42 5.16 0.52
C SER A 426 9.68 4.49 -0.06
N ILE A 427 9.97 3.25 0.33
CA ILE A 427 11.20 2.52 -0.05
C ILE A 427 10.91 1.46 -1.12
N TRP A 428 9.97 0.57 -0.87
CA TRP A 428 9.65 -0.54 -1.78
C TRP A 428 8.77 -0.11 -2.96
N GLU A 429 8.62 -0.98 -3.97
CA GLU A 429 7.83 -0.74 -5.20
C GLU A 429 8.29 0.51 -5.99
N GLY A 430 9.57 0.80 -5.86
CA GLY A 430 10.23 2.02 -6.32
C GLY A 430 10.41 3.03 -5.21
N SER A 431 11.67 3.32 -4.86
CA SER A 431 12.00 4.37 -3.90
C SER A 431 11.50 5.75 -4.34
N GLY A 432 11.56 6.74 -3.44
CA GLY A 432 11.09 8.10 -3.75
C GLY A 432 11.67 8.67 -5.05
N ASN A 433 12.98 8.49 -5.32
CA ASN A 433 13.57 8.93 -6.60
C ASN A 433 13.00 8.15 -7.80
N VAL A 434 12.88 6.82 -7.66
CA VAL A 434 12.35 5.98 -8.74
C VAL A 434 10.91 6.36 -9.08
N ALA A 435 10.06 6.59 -8.08
CA ALA A 435 8.67 6.99 -8.29
C ALA A 435 8.57 8.39 -8.95
N ALA A 436 9.37 9.36 -8.47
CA ALA A 436 9.39 10.71 -9.05
C ALA A 436 9.91 10.71 -10.49
N LEU A 437 10.97 9.97 -10.79
CA LEU A 437 11.49 9.80 -12.16
C LEU A 437 10.52 9.03 -13.07
N ASP A 438 9.74 8.12 -12.51
CA ASP A 438 8.72 7.41 -13.28
C ASP A 438 7.53 8.32 -13.65
N ALA A 439 7.11 9.22 -12.74
CA ALA A 439 6.14 10.26 -13.05
C ALA A 439 6.65 11.20 -14.15
N LEU A 440 7.91 11.64 -14.05
CA LEU A 440 8.54 12.47 -15.08
C LEU A 440 8.62 11.75 -16.44
N ARG A 441 8.94 10.46 -16.43
CA ARG A 441 8.98 9.63 -17.64
C ARG A 441 7.60 9.45 -18.27
N ALA A 442 6.55 9.26 -17.46
CA ALA A 442 5.18 9.22 -17.97
C ALA A 442 4.82 10.54 -18.66
N LEU A 443 5.05 11.66 -17.97
CA LEU A 443 4.81 13.02 -18.48
C LEU A 443 5.50 13.27 -19.82
N THR A 444 6.78 12.89 -19.97
CA THR A 444 7.59 13.25 -21.15
C THR A 444 7.45 12.27 -22.32
N ARG A 445 7.08 11.00 -22.08
CA ARG A 445 7.03 9.97 -23.12
C ARG A 445 5.61 9.55 -23.51
N GLN A 446 4.62 9.95 -22.72
CA GLN A 446 3.22 9.57 -22.89
C GLN A 446 2.33 10.82 -22.71
N PRO A 447 2.27 11.74 -23.70
CA PRO A 447 1.56 13.02 -23.59
C PRO A 447 0.11 12.89 -23.13
N GLU A 448 -0.57 11.80 -23.56
CA GLU A 448 -1.93 11.46 -23.16
C GLU A 448 -2.12 11.36 -21.65
N THR A 449 -1.06 11.02 -20.91
CA THR A 449 -1.13 10.93 -19.45
C THR A 449 -1.22 12.30 -18.79
N ALA A 450 -0.53 13.31 -19.34
CA ALA A 450 -0.64 14.69 -18.91
C ALA A 450 -2.01 15.29 -19.24
N GLU A 451 -2.53 15.02 -20.44
CA GLU A 451 -3.86 15.46 -20.87
C GLU A 451 -4.94 14.91 -19.94
N ALA A 452 -4.93 13.60 -19.68
CA ALA A 452 -5.87 12.96 -18.76
C ALA A 452 -5.75 13.48 -17.32
N PHE A 453 -4.51 13.74 -16.85
CA PHE A 453 -4.27 14.30 -15.53
C PHE A 453 -4.84 15.72 -15.39
N PHE A 454 -4.60 16.59 -16.37
CA PHE A 454 -5.15 17.94 -16.35
C PHE A 454 -6.65 17.97 -16.56
N ALA A 455 -7.21 17.06 -17.36
CA ALA A 455 -8.67 16.92 -17.49
C ALA A 455 -9.35 16.59 -16.15
N GLU A 456 -8.68 15.82 -15.27
CA GLU A 456 -9.18 15.59 -13.90
C GLU A 456 -9.12 16.86 -13.05
N LEU A 457 -8.04 17.63 -13.13
CA LEU A 457 -7.90 18.89 -12.37
C LEU A 457 -8.90 19.95 -12.83
N ASP A 458 -9.11 20.06 -14.13
CA ASP A 458 -10.01 21.05 -14.74
C ASP A 458 -11.49 20.88 -14.32
N GLN A 459 -11.88 19.69 -13.84
CA GLN A 459 -13.20 19.47 -13.26
C GLN A 459 -13.47 20.27 -11.97
N ALA A 460 -12.43 20.79 -11.33
CA ALA A 460 -12.53 21.66 -10.16
C ALA A 460 -12.34 23.14 -10.50
N ALA A 461 -12.18 23.51 -11.77
CA ALA A 461 -11.90 24.88 -12.19
C ALA A 461 -12.98 25.86 -11.72
N GLY A 462 -12.56 27.00 -11.17
CA GLY A 462 -13.44 28.06 -10.67
C GLY A 462 -14.04 27.80 -9.28
N ALA A 463 -13.81 26.64 -8.67
CA ALA A 463 -14.37 26.31 -7.37
C ALA A 463 -13.57 26.90 -6.19
N ASP A 464 -12.24 27.07 -6.36
CA ASP A 464 -11.36 27.69 -5.38
C ASP A 464 -10.20 28.44 -6.08
N ARG A 465 -10.05 29.73 -5.80
CA ARG A 465 -9.04 30.57 -6.43
C ARG A 465 -7.60 30.10 -6.17
N ARG A 466 -7.33 29.54 -4.97
CA ARG A 466 -5.98 29.04 -4.61
C ARG A 466 -5.65 27.80 -5.42
N LEU A 467 -6.63 26.95 -5.66
CA LEU A 467 -6.49 25.76 -6.53
C LEU A 467 -6.31 26.17 -7.98
N ASP A 468 -7.08 27.13 -8.51
CA ASP A 468 -6.92 27.61 -9.88
C ASP A 468 -5.50 28.15 -10.13
N GLN A 469 -4.98 28.92 -9.17
CA GLN A 469 -3.60 29.42 -9.24
C GLN A 469 -2.57 28.27 -9.16
N ALA A 470 -2.80 27.26 -8.32
CA ALA A 470 -1.93 26.09 -8.24
C ALA A 470 -1.92 25.30 -9.56
N ILE A 471 -3.06 25.12 -10.22
CA ILE A 471 -3.16 24.47 -11.53
C ILE A 471 -2.38 25.26 -12.59
N ILE A 472 -2.52 26.59 -12.62
CA ILE A 472 -1.78 27.46 -13.56
C ILE A 472 -0.27 27.33 -13.34
N ARG A 473 0.20 27.40 -12.08
CA ARG A 473 1.62 27.21 -11.75
C ARG A 473 2.12 25.84 -12.18
N LEU A 474 1.35 24.79 -11.87
CA LEU A 474 1.71 23.42 -12.24
C LEU A 474 1.86 23.25 -13.76
N ARG A 475 0.92 23.77 -14.56
CA ARG A 475 1.02 23.75 -16.03
C ARG A 475 2.31 24.42 -16.53
N LYS A 476 2.68 25.57 -15.94
CA LYS A 476 3.91 26.27 -16.27
C LYS A 476 5.16 25.47 -15.88
N GLU A 477 5.18 24.85 -14.71
CA GLU A 477 6.32 24.05 -14.25
C GLU A 477 6.51 22.76 -15.07
N LEU A 478 5.41 22.16 -15.52
CA LEU A 478 5.45 20.95 -16.33
C LEU A 478 5.72 21.19 -17.82
N SER A 479 5.84 22.44 -18.27
CA SER A 479 6.18 22.76 -19.68
C SER A 479 7.65 22.50 -20.02
N ASP A 480 8.56 22.56 -19.03
CA ASP A 480 9.99 22.27 -19.21
C ASP A 480 10.53 21.47 -17.99
N PRO A 481 10.16 20.20 -17.86
CA PRO A 481 10.48 19.41 -16.69
C PRO A 481 11.89 18.82 -16.75
N SER A 482 12.64 18.88 -15.63
CA SER A 482 13.97 18.28 -15.51
C SER A 482 14.06 17.21 -14.43
N GLU A 483 15.02 16.29 -14.54
CA GLU A 483 15.24 15.24 -13.53
C GLU A 483 15.55 15.82 -12.14
N ALA A 484 16.30 16.92 -12.06
CA ALA A 484 16.61 17.58 -10.80
C ALA A 484 15.36 18.09 -10.06
N GLN A 485 14.30 18.38 -10.80
CA GLN A 485 13.02 18.87 -10.27
C GLN A 485 11.97 17.75 -10.06
N ALA A 486 12.26 16.51 -10.46
CA ALA A 486 11.27 15.42 -10.49
C ALA A 486 10.51 15.24 -9.18
N ARG A 487 11.18 15.34 -8.03
CA ARG A 487 10.53 15.24 -6.70
C ARG A 487 9.56 16.40 -6.45
N ARG A 488 9.97 17.63 -6.75
CA ARG A 488 9.15 18.83 -6.58
C ARG A 488 7.93 18.77 -7.49
N LEU A 489 8.11 18.33 -8.74
CA LEU A 489 7.01 18.20 -9.70
C LEU A 489 6.01 17.10 -9.26
N ALA A 490 6.49 15.95 -8.79
CA ALA A 490 5.63 14.88 -8.28
C ALA A 490 4.84 15.32 -7.03
N GLU A 491 5.44 16.09 -6.14
CA GLU A 491 4.80 16.73 -4.99
C GLU A 491 3.72 17.71 -5.47
N ALA A 492 4.07 18.65 -6.38
CA ALA A 492 3.12 19.64 -6.91
C ALA A 492 1.92 18.99 -7.58
N MET A 493 2.15 17.98 -8.42
CA MET A 493 1.09 17.21 -9.05
C MET A 493 0.16 16.59 -8.00
N THR A 494 0.71 15.98 -6.97
CA THR A 494 -0.11 15.30 -5.96
C THR A 494 -0.90 16.29 -5.12
N LEU A 495 -0.28 17.38 -4.63
CA LEU A 495 -0.98 18.38 -3.84
C LEU A 495 -2.10 19.06 -4.64
N THR A 496 -1.86 19.35 -5.91
CA THR A 496 -2.89 19.94 -6.78
C THR A 496 -4.04 18.94 -7.01
N LEU A 497 -3.73 17.66 -7.24
CA LEU A 497 -4.75 16.61 -7.37
C LEU A 497 -5.57 16.44 -6.08
N GLN A 498 -4.91 16.36 -4.93
CA GLN A 498 -5.57 16.26 -3.63
C GLN A 498 -6.50 17.47 -3.39
N GLY A 499 -6.01 18.68 -3.70
CA GLY A 499 -6.82 19.90 -3.61
C GLY A 499 -8.04 19.86 -4.52
N ALA A 500 -7.89 19.47 -5.78
CA ALA A 500 -8.99 19.34 -6.73
C ALA A 500 -10.05 18.32 -6.26
N LEU A 501 -9.61 17.19 -5.72
CA LEU A 501 -10.50 16.16 -5.19
C LEU A 501 -11.21 16.62 -3.91
N LEU A 502 -10.52 17.30 -2.99
CA LEU A 502 -11.12 17.80 -1.75
C LEU A 502 -12.12 18.92 -2.00
N VAL A 503 -11.82 19.85 -2.92
CA VAL A 503 -12.73 20.93 -3.30
C VAL A 503 -14.02 20.37 -3.92
N ARG A 504 -13.94 19.32 -4.70
CA ARG A 504 -15.11 18.69 -5.35
C ARG A 504 -15.90 17.78 -4.42
N PHE A 505 -15.25 17.08 -3.52
CA PHE A 505 -15.82 15.91 -2.83
C PHE A 505 -15.57 15.89 -1.32
N GLY A 506 -14.62 16.69 -0.82
CA GLY A 506 -14.27 16.72 0.59
C GLY A 506 -15.26 17.51 1.45
N HIS A 507 -15.10 17.41 2.75
CA HIS A 507 -15.80 18.28 3.68
C HIS A 507 -15.29 19.73 3.50
N PRO A 508 -16.18 20.75 3.48
CA PRO A 508 -15.78 22.14 3.21
C PRO A 508 -14.67 22.66 4.10
N ALA A 509 -14.69 22.38 5.41
CA ALA A 509 -13.63 22.81 6.34
C ALA A 509 -12.28 22.13 6.02
N VAL A 510 -12.28 20.86 5.60
CA VAL A 510 -11.07 20.13 5.20
C VAL A 510 -10.51 20.70 3.89
N ALA A 511 -11.38 20.93 2.91
CA ALA A 511 -11.00 21.49 1.61
C ALA A 511 -10.40 22.89 1.76
N ASP A 512 -11.05 23.75 2.56
CA ASP A 512 -10.56 25.10 2.83
C ASP A 512 -9.21 25.10 3.56
N ALA A 513 -9.08 24.31 4.62
CA ALA A 513 -7.85 24.17 5.38
C ALA A 513 -6.69 23.63 4.50
N PHE A 514 -6.97 22.64 3.64
CA PHE A 514 -6.02 22.11 2.69
C PHE A 514 -5.56 23.17 1.67
N ALA A 515 -6.51 23.84 1.01
CA ALA A 515 -6.21 24.85 0.02
C ALA A 515 -5.43 26.03 0.63
N ALA A 516 -5.82 26.48 1.82
CA ALA A 516 -5.15 27.58 2.52
C ALA A 516 -3.74 27.24 2.99
N SER A 517 -3.49 25.98 3.40
CA SER A 517 -2.20 25.60 3.98
C SER A 517 -1.23 24.96 2.96
N ARG A 518 -1.73 24.36 1.86
CA ARG A 518 -0.92 23.59 0.90
C ARG A 518 -0.85 24.23 -0.50
N LEU A 519 -1.84 25.02 -0.90
CA LEU A 519 -1.93 25.57 -2.25
C LEU A 519 -1.72 27.09 -2.33
N ALA A 520 -1.95 27.82 -1.22
CA ALA A 520 -1.82 29.28 -1.20
C ALA A 520 -0.35 29.75 -1.32
N ASP A 521 -0.16 30.87 -2.00
CA ASP A 521 1.17 31.49 -2.29
C ASP A 521 1.65 32.44 -1.18
N ASP A 522 0.83 32.74 -0.17
CA ASP A 522 1.00 33.86 0.77
C ASP A 522 2.17 33.71 1.77
N SER A 523 3.02 32.75 1.60
CA SER A 523 4.04 32.40 2.60
C SER A 523 5.46 32.91 2.29
N GLY A 524 5.62 33.83 1.33
CA GLY A 524 6.91 34.51 1.11
C GLY A 524 8.09 33.61 0.74
N GLY A 525 7.83 32.38 0.36
CA GLY A 525 8.81 31.41 -0.11
C GLY A 525 8.20 30.50 -1.16
N PRO A 526 8.98 29.73 -1.91
CA PRO A 526 8.47 28.80 -2.91
C PRO A 526 7.58 27.76 -2.19
N GLY A 527 6.27 27.95 -2.32
CA GLY A 527 5.15 27.15 -1.86
C GLY A 527 5.30 26.52 -0.48
N GLY A 528 4.36 26.64 0.40
CA GLY A 528 4.36 26.18 1.80
C GLY A 528 4.56 24.67 2.04
N TRP A 529 5.41 24.06 1.30
CA TRP A 529 5.77 22.66 1.15
C TRP A 529 6.76 22.29 2.25
N GLY A 530 6.46 21.28 3.04
CA GLY A 530 7.31 20.85 4.14
C GLY A 530 7.14 21.65 5.44
N ARG A 531 6.03 22.36 5.64
CA ARG A 531 5.70 22.95 6.94
C ARG A 531 5.51 21.86 7.99
N ALA A 532 5.86 22.17 9.24
CA ALA A 532 5.52 21.35 10.38
C ALA A 532 4.00 21.26 10.54
N TYR A 533 3.50 20.16 11.06
CA TYR A 533 2.08 20.03 11.42
C TYR A 533 1.71 21.05 12.50
N GLY A 534 0.43 21.40 12.58
CA GLY A 534 -0.08 22.38 13.53
C GLY A 534 0.15 23.85 13.13
N THR A 535 0.48 24.09 11.85
CA THR A 535 0.68 25.45 11.31
C THR A 535 -0.45 25.88 10.37
N LEU A 536 -1.68 25.43 10.60
CA LEU A 536 -2.85 25.84 9.86
C LEU A 536 -3.09 27.34 10.02
N PRO A 537 -3.65 28.03 9.00
CA PRO A 537 -3.97 29.45 9.07
C PRO A 537 -4.97 29.76 10.20
N SER A 538 -4.87 30.96 10.77
CA SER A 538 -5.84 31.43 11.75
C SER A 538 -7.25 31.47 11.14
N GLY A 539 -8.26 31.06 11.94
CA GLY A 539 -9.65 30.98 11.48
C GLY A 539 -10.04 29.63 10.87
N THR A 540 -9.12 28.66 10.80
CA THR A 540 -9.47 27.27 10.42
C THR A 540 -10.45 26.67 11.42
N ASP A 541 -11.53 26.05 10.93
CA ASP A 541 -12.51 25.33 11.75
C ASP A 541 -11.95 23.97 12.19
N CYS A 542 -11.02 24.01 13.17
CA CYS A 542 -10.38 22.81 13.69
C CYS A 542 -11.39 21.84 14.33
N ALA A 543 -12.46 22.33 14.95
CA ALA A 543 -13.44 21.47 15.61
C ALA A 543 -14.17 20.58 14.60
N ALA A 544 -14.72 21.17 13.52
CA ALA A 544 -15.39 20.41 12.47
C ALA A 544 -14.47 19.41 11.78
N ILE A 545 -13.16 19.72 11.66
CA ILE A 545 -12.17 18.82 11.07
C ILE A 545 -11.89 17.64 12.03
N ILE A 546 -11.64 17.89 13.31
CA ILE A 546 -11.29 16.88 14.32
C ILE A 546 -12.44 15.89 14.53
N ASP A 547 -13.69 16.36 14.55
CA ASP A 547 -14.88 15.53 14.74
C ASP A 547 -14.97 14.40 13.69
N ARG A 548 -14.43 14.61 12.49
CA ARG A 548 -14.37 13.62 11.41
C ARG A 548 -13.42 12.45 11.69
N ALA A 549 -12.46 12.63 12.59
CA ALA A 549 -11.48 11.61 12.94
C ALA A 549 -11.69 11.03 14.34
N THR A 550 -12.46 11.70 15.17
CA THR A 550 -12.74 11.23 16.54
C THR A 550 -13.70 10.05 16.48
N PRO A 551 -13.33 8.86 17.01
CA PRO A 551 -14.23 7.72 17.03
C PRO A 551 -15.48 8.04 17.88
N PRO A 552 -16.68 7.73 17.40
CA PRO A 552 -17.88 7.82 18.24
C PRO A 552 -17.82 6.75 19.32
N TYR A 553 -18.27 7.11 20.52
CA TYR A 553 -18.43 6.23 21.69
C TYR A 553 -19.79 5.58 21.70
#